data_2ac045c4e118cd8b93fc98bb18b3f8b9
#
_entry.id   2ac045c4e118cd8b93fc98bb18b3f8b9
#
_cell.length_a   1.000
_cell.length_b   1.000
_cell.length_c   1.000
_cell.angle_alpha   90.00
_cell.angle_beta   90.00
_cell.angle_gamma   90.00
#
_symmetry.space_group_name_H-M   'P 1'
#
loop_
_entity.id
_entity.type
_entity.pdbx_description
1 polymer ?
#
loop_
_entity_poly.entity_id
_entity_poly.type
_entity_poly.pdbx_seq_one_letter_code
_entity_poly.pdbx_strand_id
1 'polypeptide(L)'
;MATLSPARIAAADVLSNVRRRDARARDLLRTSAPVARLTPADRALATRLALGSVRTSGTVDALLDAHLRRGHLEPRVRDALRNSAFELLWLA
;
A
#
# COMPACT_ATOMS: atom_id res chain seq x y z
N MET A 1 -21.35 3.95 -2.27
CA MET A 1 -19.93 4.30 -2.35
C MET A 1 -19.10 3.20 -1.72
N ALA A 2 -18.13 2.71 -2.43
CA ALA A 2 -17.29 1.64 -1.91
C ALA A 2 -16.35 2.18 -0.82
N THR A 3 -16.38 1.57 0.34
CA THR A 3 -15.42 1.85 1.40
C THR A 3 -14.20 0.96 1.21
N LEU A 4 -13.02 1.49 1.48
CA LEU A 4 -11.81 0.67 1.48
C LEU A 4 -11.94 -0.42 2.55
N SER A 5 -11.55 -1.63 2.21
CA SER A 5 -11.56 -2.74 3.16
C SER A 5 -10.52 -2.51 4.27
N PRO A 6 -10.73 -3.13 5.45
CA PRO A 6 -9.74 -3.02 6.53
C PRO A 6 -8.33 -3.43 6.11
N ALA A 7 -8.20 -4.45 5.26
CA ALA A 7 -6.90 -4.88 4.75
C ALA A 7 -6.22 -3.80 3.92
N ARG A 8 -6.97 -3.12 3.05
CA ARG A 8 -6.42 -2.07 2.20
C ARG A 8 -6.06 -0.82 3.00
N ILE A 9 -6.86 -0.47 3.99
CA ILE A 9 -6.56 0.64 4.89
C ILE A 9 -5.26 0.35 5.66
N ALA A 10 -5.13 -0.85 6.21
CA ALA A 10 -3.94 -1.24 6.95
C ALA A 10 -2.69 -1.25 6.06
N ALA A 11 -2.80 -1.73 4.83
CA ALA A 11 -1.68 -1.72 3.88
C ALA A 11 -1.25 -0.29 3.53
N ALA A 12 -2.19 0.61 3.30
CA ALA A 12 -1.88 2.01 3.03
C ALA A 12 -1.20 2.68 4.23
N ASP A 13 -1.63 2.34 5.45
CA ASP A 13 -1.00 2.83 6.67
C ASP A 13 0.44 2.35 6.80
N VAL A 14 0.70 1.09 6.49
CA VAL A 14 2.06 0.54 6.49
C VAL A 14 2.94 1.29 5.50
N LEU A 15 2.48 1.52 4.26
CA LEU A 15 3.25 2.27 3.27
C LEU A 15 3.55 3.70 3.72
N SER A 16 2.57 4.35 4.34
CA SER A 16 2.75 5.69 4.88
C SER A 16 3.86 5.71 5.95
N ASN A 17 3.88 4.72 6.82
CA ASN A 17 4.89 4.61 7.88
C ASN A 17 6.27 4.21 7.34
N VAL A 18 6.34 3.40 6.29
CA VAL A 18 7.60 3.12 5.61
C VAL A 18 8.24 4.44 5.16
N ARG A 19 7.45 5.29 4.51
CA ARG A 19 7.93 6.57 4.01
C ARG A 19 8.31 7.53 5.13
N ARG A 20 7.47 7.61 6.16
CA ARG A 20 7.65 8.60 7.25
C ARG A 20 8.76 8.24 8.21
N ARG A 21 8.98 6.95 8.47
CA ARG A 21 9.92 6.46 9.48
C ARG A 21 11.18 5.86 8.89
N ASP A 22 11.27 5.80 7.56
CA ASP A 22 12.36 5.10 6.88
C ASP A 22 12.51 3.67 7.44
N ALA A 23 11.38 3.01 7.65
CA ALA A 23 11.32 1.68 8.23
C ALA A 23 11.02 0.64 7.15
N ARG A 24 11.35 -0.61 7.43
CA ARG A 24 11.06 -1.71 6.52
C ARG A 24 9.60 -2.15 6.67
N ALA A 25 8.93 -2.40 5.54
CA ALA A 25 7.54 -2.82 5.53
C ALA A 25 7.32 -4.10 6.35
N ARG A 26 8.25 -5.07 6.28
CA ARG A 26 8.16 -6.31 7.05
C ARG A 26 8.07 -6.06 8.55
N ASP A 27 8.91 -5.16 9.04
CA ASP A 27 8.96 -4.85 10.47
C ASP A 27 7.68 -4.14 10.89
N LEU A 28 7.19 -3.21 10.07
CA LEU A 28 5.95 -2.50 10.35
C LEU A 28 4.74 -3.43 10.33
N LEU A 29 4.67 -4.37 9.39
CA LEU A 29 3.60 -5.36 9.34
C LEU A 29 3.55 -6.20 10.62
N ARG A 30 4.71 -6.56 11.14
CA ARG A 30 4.82 -7.37 12.34
C ARG A 30 4.38 -6.62 13.60
N THR A 31 4.61 -5.30 13.64
CA THR A 31 4.36 -4.48 14.83
C THR A 31 3.12 -3.59 14.73
N SER A 32 2.47 -3.54 13.56
CA SER A 32 1.32 -2.66 13.32
C SER A 32 0.09 -3.13 14.09
N ALA A 33 -0.48 -2.25 14.92
CA ALA A 33 -1.71 -2.55 15.63
C ALA A 33 -2.90 -2.74 14.68
N PRO A 34 -3.10 -1.91 13.64
CA PRO A 34 -4.17 -2.16 12.67
C PRO A 34 -4.06 -3.53 11.99
N VAL A 35 -2.84 -3.95 11.62
CA VAL A 35 -2.63 -5.26 11.00
C VAL A 35 -2.95 -6.39 11.98
N ALA A 36 -2.55 -6.24 13.24
CA ALA A 36 -2.78 -7.26 14.26
C ALA A 36 -4.27 -7.50 14.52
N ARG A 37 -5.12 -6.51 14.27
CA ARG A 37 -6.57 -6.63 14.46
C ARG A 37 -7.29 -7.28 13.29
N LEU A 38 -6.61 -7.50 12.17
CA LEU A 38 -7.24 -8.07 10.99
C LEU A 38 -7.48 -9.56 11.15
N THR A 39 -8.49 -10.07 10.45
CA THR A 39 -8.66 -11.52 10.28
C THR A 39 -7.41 -12.09 9.61
N PRO A 40 -7.14 -13.42 9.74
CA PRO A 40 -6.01 -14.02 9.04
C PRO A 40 -6.02 -13.77 7.53
N ALA A 41 -7.20 -13.84 6.89
CA ALA A 41 -7.32 -13.59 5.46
C ALA A 41 -6.99 -12.14 5.11
N ASP A 42 -7.52 -11.19 5.87
CA ASP A 42 -7.24 -9.77 5.64
C ASP A 42 -5.79 -9.42 5.95
N ARG A 43 -5.21 -10.05 6.98
CA ARG A 43 -3.80 -9.87 7.30
C ARG A 43 -2.90 -10.35 6.16
N ALA A 44 -3.23 -11.50 5.57
CA ALA A 44 -2.50 -12.02 4.42
C ALA A 44 -2.60 -11.06 3.23
N LEU A 45 -3.79 -10.53 2.97
CA LEU A 45 -3.98 -9.57 1.89
C LEU A 45 -3.20 -8.27 2.16
N ALA A 46 -3.29 -7.72 3.37
CA ALA A 46 -2.56 -6.51 3.74
C ALA A 46 -1.04 -6.70 3.57
N THR A 47 -0.54 -7.86 3.99
CA THR A 47 0.88 -8.20 3.85
C THR A 47 1.29 -8.24 2.37
N ARG A 48 0.52 -8.91 1.53
CA ARG A 48 0.81 -8.99 0.10
C ARG A 48 0.77 -7.63 -0.57
N LEU A 49 -0.23 -6.81 -0.23
CA LEU A 49 -0.36 -5.47 -0.78
C LEU A 49 0.81 -4.58 -0.38
N ALA A 50 1.15 -4.55 0.91
CA ALA A 50 2.23 -3.70 1.40
C ALA A 50 3.59 -4.11 0.84
N LEU A 51 3.93 -5.40 0.94
CA LEU A 51 5.22 -5.89 0.45
C LEU A 51 5.33 -5.79 -1.07
N GLY A 52 4.25 -6.12 -1.78
CA GLY A 52 4.21 -6.02 -3.23
C GLY A 52 4.32 -4.58 -3.71
N SER A 53 3.62 -3.67 -3.05
CA SER A 53 3.65 -2.25 -3.40
C SER A 53 5.03 -1.64 -3.19
N VAL A 54 5.72 -2.00 -2.11
CA VAL A 54 7.10 -1.54 -1.88
C VAL A 54 8.03 -2.08 -2.96
N ARG A 55 7.93 -3.38 -3.26
CA ARG A 55 8.79 -4.02 -4.25
C ARG A 55 8.60 -3.46 -5.65
N THR A 56 7.37 -3.11 -6.02
CA THR A 56 7.03 -2.63 -7.36
C THR A 56 6.89 -1.11 -7.45
N SER A 57 7.22 -0.38 -6.39
CA SER A 57 6.93 1.06 -6.29
C SER A 57 7.57 1.86 -7.42
N GLY A 58 8.79 1.51 -7.85
CA GLY A 58 9.44 2.22 -8.95
C GLY A 58 8.65 2.11 -10.25
N THR A 59 8.22 0.90 -10.60
CA THR A 59 7.42 0.68 -11.80
C THR A 59 6.05 1.35 -11.70
N VAL A 60 5.38 1.19 -10.57
CA VAL A 60 4.06 1.79 -10.36
C VAL A 60 4.14 3.31 -10.39
N ASP A 61 5.14 3.90 -9.73
CA ASP A 61 5.31 5.35 -9.72
C ASP A 61 5.57 5.89 -11.12
N ALA A 62 6.38 5.20 -11.92
CA ALA A 62 6.63 5.60 -13.29
C ALA A 62 5.34 5.59 -14.12
N LEU A 63 4.50 4.57 -13.95
CA LEU A 63 3.22 4.49 -14.65
C LEU A 63 2.27 5.59 -14.19
N LEU A 64 2.18 5.83 -12.89
CA LEU A 64 1.33 6.89 -12.34
C LEU A 64 1.77 8.26 -12.85
N ASP A 65 3.06 8.55 -12.83
CA ASP A 65 3.59 9.83 -13.27
C ASP A 65 3.35 10.04 -14.76
N ALA A 66 3.46 8.98 -15.57
CA ALA A 66 3.20 9.07 -17.02
C ALA A 66 1.74 9.42 -17.33
N HIS A 67 0.79 9.04 -16.44
CA HIS A 67 -0.63 9.24 -16.67
C HIS A 67 -1.21 10.42 -15.89
N LEU A 68 -0.48 11.00 -14.95
CA LEU A 68 -0.93 12.13 -14.15
C LEU A 68 -0.32 13.42 -14.68
N ARG A 69 -1.16 14.32 -15.16
CA ARG A 69 -0.70 15.54 -15.82
C ARG A 69 0.13 16.45 -14.92
N ARG A 70 -0.08 16.41 -13.63
CA ARG A 70 0.60 17.30 -12.69
C ARG A 70 1.68 16.59 -11.89
N GLY A 71 1.79 15.29 -12.00
CA GLY A 71 2.82 14.53 -11.31
C GLY A 71 2.85 14.67 -9.79
N HIS A 72 1.86 15.34 -9.22
CA HIS A 72 1.87 15.63 -7.79
C HIS A 72 0.57 15.16 -7.15
N LEU A 73 0.68 14.22 -6.25
CA LEU A 73 -0.42 13.72 -5.44
C LEU A 73 -0.04 13.86 -3.97
N GLU A 74 -1.05 14.10 -3.15
CA GLU A 74 -0.86 14.01 -1.71
C GLU A 74 -0.31 12.60 -1.41
N PRO A 75 0.76 12.50 -0.55
CA PRO A 75 1.47 11.22 -0.38
C PRO A 75 0.59 10.04 0.04
N ARG A 76 -0.41 10.28 0.88
CA ARG A 76 -1.31 9.24 1.33
C ARG A 76 -2.18 8.70 0.20
N VAL A 77 -2.59 9.58 -0.72
CA VAL A 77 -3.34 9.19 -1.92
C VAL A 77 -2.45 8.36 -2.83
N ARG A 78 -1.19 8.73 -2.99
CA ARG A 78 -0.24 7.96 -3.79
C ARG A 78 -0.02 6.57 -3.21
N ASP A 79 0.09 6.44 -1.89
CA ASP A 79 0.23 5.13 -1.25
C ASP A 79 -0.99 4.24 -1.52
N ALA A 80 -2.20 4.78 -1.46
CA ALA A 80 -3.41 4.04 -1.78
C ALA A 80 -3.43 3.61 -3.25
N LEU A 81 -2.99 4.48 -4.15
CA LEU A 81 -2.91 4.16 -5.59
C LEU A 81 -1.85 3.09 -5.86
N ARG A 82 -0.73 3.10 -5.15
CA ARG A 82 0.29 2.05 -5.29
C ARG A 82 -0.29 0.69 -4.95
N ASN A 83 -1.00 0.58 -3.84
CA ASN A 83 -1.65 -0.67 -3.44
C ASN A 83 -2.69 -1.11 -4.49
N SER A 84 -3.51 -0.19 -4.97
CA SER A 84 -4.53 -0.49 -5.97
C SER A 84 -3.91 -0.93 -7.29
N ALA A 85 -2.87 -0.25 -7.74
CA ALA A 85 -2.17 -0.60 -8.96
C ALA A 85 -1.50 -1.97 -8.85
N PHE A 86 -0.86 -2.25 -7.72
CA PHE A 86 -0.28 -3.56 -7.47
C PHE A 86 -1.33 -4.66 -7.55
N GLU A 87 -2.47 -4.44 -6.91
CA GLU A 87 -3.57 -5.41 -6.91
C GLU A 87 -4.07 -5.69 -8.33
N LEU A 88 -4.26 -4.65 -9.14
CA LEU A 88 -4.73 -4.79 -10.51
C LEU A 88 -3.72 -5.47 -11.42
N LEU A 89 -2.45 -5.14 -11.28
CA LEU A 89 -1.41 -5.59 -12.22
C LEU A 89 -0.84 -6.96 -11.86
N TRP A 90 -0.78 -7.32 -10.58
CA TRP A 90 -0.11 -8.54 -10.15
C TRP A 90 -1.00 -9.54 -9.41
N LEU A 91 -2.11 -9.12 -8.82
CA LEU A 91 -3.00 -10.01 -8.07
C LEU A 91 -4.31 -10.32 -8.80
N ALA A 92 -4.71 -9.48 -9.73
CA ALA A 92 -5.96 -9.70 -10.49
C ALA A 92 -5.78 -10.70 -11.61
#